data_42f131786082e266dbe005f0acc15067
#
_entry.id   42f131786082e266dbe005f0acc15067
#
_cell.length_a   1.000
_cell.length_b   1.000
_cell.length_c   1.000
_cell.angle_alpha   90.00
_cell.angle_beta   90.00
_cell.angle_gamma   90.00
#
_symmetry.space_group_name_H-M   'P 1'
#
loop_
_entity.id
_entity.type
_entity.pdbx_description
1 polymer ?
#
loop_
_entity_poly.entity_id
_entity_poly.type
_entity_poly.pdbx_seq_one_letter_code
_entity_poly.pdbx_strand_id
1 'polypeptide(L)'
;FYLNVLTDLHICSQESFLGKPLHDEESTIIHHYAFSENPAAFEYPDFSAGWVLSISLINSLTSKIEEEPLKSDFTIDLKHEVALYIWEDGKGPRLTGVPELCTLPEHNPRAQHCATTVSNHSPVCDQPVKSDNIFVAVKTCKKFHSDRVPVVKKTWAKQASLLEYYSDYADPSIPTINLGVPNTERGHCGKTFAILRRYLSSHVPKTDWLLIVDDDTLISLPRLQALLSCYDSSEPVCLGERYGYGLGQGGYSYITGGGGMVFSREAVVQLLASGCKCYSNDAPDDMVLGMCLNSLRVPVTHSPLFHQARPEDYSKEFLAHQTPISFHKHWNIDPVAVFNKWLLNDRHTEGLQKSTKEEL
;
A
#
# COMPACT_ATOMS: atom_id res chain seq x y z
N PHE A 1 -18.64 12.76 -26.09
CA PHE A 1 -17.96 11.47 -26.29
C PHE A 1 -18.41 10.47 -25.22
N TYR A 2 -18.43 10.83 -23.94
CA TYR A 2 -18.86 9.99 -22.82
C TYR A 2 -20.31 9.50 -22.95
N LEU A 3 -21.24 10.38 -23.40
CA LEU A 3 -22.64 10.01 -23.56
C LEU A 3 -22.86 8.97 -24.67
N ASN A 4 -22.06 8.97 -25.74
CA ASN A 4 -22.26 8.05 -26.85
C ASN A 4 -21.83 6.60 -26.49
N VAL A 5 -20.74 6.42 -25.72
CA VAL A 5 -20.32 5.09 -25.24
C VAL A 5 -21.37 4.48 -24.31
N LEU A 6 -22.03 5.30 -23.49
CA LEU A 6 -23.06 4.83 -22.55
C LEU A 6 -24.41 4.56 -23.26
N THR A 7 -24.74 5.27 -24.35
CA THR A 7 -25.98 5.07 -25.11
C THR A 7 -25.94 3.82 -26.01
N ASP A 8 -24.77 3.48 -26.54
CA ASP A 8 -24.61 2.31 -27.42
C ASP A 8 -24.67 0.97 -26.64
N LEU A 9 -24.46 0.98 -25.31
CA LEU A 9 -24.41 -0.21 -24.47
C LEU A 9 -25.76 -0.63 -23.85
N HIS A 10 -26.90 0.02 -24.17
CA HIS A 10 -28.22 -0.26 -23.57
C HIS A 10 -28.21 -0.35 -22.02
N ILE A 11 -27.36 0.44 -21.35
CA ILE A 11 -27.04 0.35 -19.91
C ILE A 11 -28.25 0.62 -19.00
N CYS A 12 -29.30 1.29 -19.51
CA CYS A 12 -30.40 1.76 -18.66
C CYS A 12 -31.34 0.66 -18.19
N SER A 13 -31.40 -0.51 -18.85
CA SER A 13 -32.38 -1.56 -18.56
C SER A 13 -31.80 -2.87 -18.06
N GLN A 14 -30.49 -3.04 -18.08
CA GLN A 14 -29.82 -4.26 -17.64
C GLN A 14 -28.82 -3.93 -16.51
N GLU A 15 -28.54 -4.93 -15.68
CA GLU A 15 -27.46 -4.85 -14.71
C GLU A 15 -26.12 -4.89 -15.45
N SER A 16 -25.39 -3.76 -15.40
CA SER A 16 -24.14 -3.58 -16.11
C SER A 16 -23.03 -3.10 -15.19
N PHE A 17 -21.88 -3.74 -15.30
CA PHE A 17 -20.65 -3.42 -14.61
C PHE A 17 -19.54 -3.20 -15.63
N LEU A 18 -19.06 -1.96 -15.76
CA LEU A 18 -18.15 -1.55 -16.81
C LEU A 18 -16.88 -0.96 -16.22
N GLY A 19 -15.73 -1.20 -16.84
CA GLY A 19 -14.45 -0.67 -16.38
C GLY A 19 -13.31 -1.04 -17.32
N LYS A 20 -12.10 -0.57 -16.96
CA LYS A 20 -10.88 -1.10 -17.56
C LYS A 20 -10.52 -2.39 -16.80
N PRO A 21 -10.43 -3.54 -17.50
CA PRO A 21 -10.16 -4.81 -16.84
C PRO A 21 -8.69 -4.92 -16.41
N LEU A 22 -8.49 -5.44 -15.21
CA LEU A 22 -7.27 -6.02 -14.70
C LEU A 22 -7.49 -7.50 -14.47
N HIS A 23 -6.45 -8.29 -14.54
CA HIS A 23 -6.46 -9.72 -14.19
C HIS A 23 -5.14 -10.11 -13.52
N ASP A 24 -5.15 -11.24 -12.84
CA ASP A 24 -3.96 -11.81 -12.26
C ASP A 24 -3.29 -12.76 -13.24
N GLU A 25 -1.95 -12.81 -13.25
CA GLU A 25 -1.21 -13.81 -14.02
C GLU A 25 -0.96 -15.07 -13.21
N GLU A 26 -0.83 -14.93 -11.89
CA GLU A 26 -0.61 -16.00 -10.94
C GLU A 26 -1.58 -15.86 -9.77
N SER A 27 -1.86 -16.98 -9.09
CA SER A 27 -2.65 -16.97 -7.88
C SER A 27 -1.93 -16.20 -6.77
N THR A 28 -2.58 -15.16 -6.24
CA THR A 28 -1.97 -14.21 -5.32
C THR A 28 -2.64 -14.16 -3.96
N ILE A 29 -1.83 -13.90 -2.93
CA ILE A 29 -2.31 -13.77 -1.55
C ILE A 29 -3.21 -12.55 -1.36
N ILE A 30 -3.00 -11.46 -2.11
CA ILE A 30 -3.83 -10.24 -1.99
C ILE A 30 -5.26 -10.47 -2.47
N HIS A 31 -5.49 -11.51 -3.27
CA HIS A 31 -6.80 -11.95 -3.73
C HIS A 31 -7.20 -13.30 -3.12
N HIS A 32 -6.68 -13.63 -1.95
CA HIS A 32 -7.01 -14.85 -1.18
C HIS A 32 -6.81 -16.15 -1.97
N TYR A 33 -5.88 -16.16 -2.96
CA TYR A 33 -5.67 -17.27 -3.89
C TYR A 33 -6.94 -17.68 -4.66
N ALA A 34 -7.88 -16.75 -4.85
CA ALA A 34 -9.07 -16.99 -5.66
C ALA A 34 -8.68 -17.36 -7.10
N PHE A 35 -9.51 -18.17 -7.74
CA PHE A 35 -9.31 -18.63 -9.12
C PHE A 35 -7.95 -19.29 -9.38
N SER A 36 -7.40 -20.02 -8.40
CA SER A 36 -6.04 -20.60 -8.46
C SER A 36 -5.79 -21.52 -9.67
N GLU A 37 -6.84 -22.13 -10.24
CA GLU A 37 -6.74 -22.96 -11.45
C GLU A 37 -6.56 -22.13 -12.74
N ASN A 38 -7.13 -20.92 -12.78
CA ASN A 38 -7.02 -20.00 -13.91
C ASN A 38 -7.21 -18.54 -13.43
N PRO A 39 -6.17 -17.90 -12.84
CA PRO A 39 -6.26 -16.54 -12.31
C PRO A 39 -6.70 -15.50 -13.34
N ALA A 40 -6.25 -15.66 -14.59
CA ALA A 40 -6.60 -14.76 -15.70
C ALA A 40 -8.08 -14.84 -16.15
N ALA A 41 -8.85 -15.83 -15.66
CA ALA A 41 -10.26 -15.96 -16.01
C ALA A 41 -11.18 -14.97 -15.28
N PHE A 42 -10.68 -14.32 -14.23
CA PHE A 42 -11.45 -13.35 -13.46
C PHE A 42 -10.88 -11.95 -13.66
N GLU A 43 -11.74 -11.04 -14.14
CA GLU A 43 -11.40 -9.64 -14.36
C GLU A 43 -12.04 -8.75 -13.32
N TYR A 44 -11.29 -7.75 -12.86
CA TYR A 44 -11.71 -6.72 -11.91
C TYR A 44 -11.29 -5.32 -12.39
N PRO A 45 -12.00 -4.24 -12.00
CA PRO A 45 -11.78 -2.93 -12.59
C PRO A 45 -10.52 -2.25 -12.08
N ASP A 46 -9.79 -1.57 -12.96
CA ASP A 46 -8.81 -0.56 -12.56
C ASP A 46 -9.53 0.70 -12.10
N PHE A 47 -9.59 0.94 -10.80
CA PHE A 47 -10.27 2.10 -10.23
C PHE A 47 -9.67 3.43 -10.69
N SER A 48 -8.39 3.46 -11.06
CA SER A 48 -7.74 4.68 -11.57
C SER A 48 -8.23 5.06 -12.95
N ALA A 49 -8.70 4.10 -13.75
CA ALA A 49 -9.33 4.38 -15.04
C ALA A 49 -10.80 4.83 -14.92
N GLY A 50 -11.39 4.71 -13.73
CA GLY A 50 -12.82 4.87 -13.54
C GLY A 50 -13.60 3.59 -13.89
N TRP A 51 -14.80 3.47 -13.31
CA TRP A 51 -15.70 2.35 -13.50
C TRP A 51 -17.15 2.81 -13.39
N VAL A 52 -18.08 2.04 -13.97
CA VAL A 52 -19.48 2.43 -14.08
C VAL A 52 -20.39 1.27 -13.68
N LEU A 53 -21.40 1.57 -12.88
CA LEU A 53 -22.51 0.66 -12.56
C LEU A 53 -23.80 1.22 -13.12
N SER A 54 -24.65 0.35 -13.70
CA SER A 54 -26.01 0.75 -14.06
C SER A 54 -26.84 1.00 -12.80
N ILE A 55 -27.88 1.84 -12.93
CA ILE A 55 -28.81 2.12 -11.82
C ILE A 55 -29.50 0.84 -11.37
N SER A 56 -29.83 -0.07 -12.30
CA SER A 56 -30.40 -1.38 -11.96
C SER A 56 -29.49 -2.17 -11.04
N LEU A 57 -28.21 -2.26 -11.39
CA LEU A 57 -27.21 -2.96 -10.56
C LEU A 57 -27.00 -2.28 -9.20
N ILE A 58 -26.96 -0.95 -9.15
CA ILE A 58 -26.84 -0.21 -7.89
C ILE A 58 -28.02 -0.55 -6.95
N ASN A 59 -29.24 -0.53 -7.46
CA ASN A 59 -30.42 -0.85 -6.67
C ASN A 59 -30.37 -2.30 -6.14
N SER A 60 -29.98 -3.25 -6.99
CA SER A 60 -29.80 -4.66 -6.62
C SER A 60 -28.74 -4.82 -5.50
N LEU A 61 -27.59 -4.18 -5.67
CA LEU A 61 -26.50 -4.20 -4.66
C LEU A 61 -26.92 -3.54 -3.34
N THR A 62 -27.66 -2.44 -3.40
CA THR A 62 -28.15 -1.76 -2.18
C THR A 62 -29.06 -2.66 -1.38
N SER A 63 -30.06 -3.29 -2.02
CA SER A 63 -30.93 -4.25 -1.36
C SER A 63 -30.16 -5.44 -0.78
N LYS A 64 -29.19 -5.96 -1.54
CA LYS A 64 -28.36 -7.08 -1.09
C LYS A 64 -27.50 -6.74 0.13
N ILE A 65 -26.89 -5.53 0.19
CA ILE A 65 -26.09 -5.11 1.34
C ILE A 65 -26.95 -4.97 2.61
N GLU A 66 -28.19 -4.50 2.47
CA GLU A 66 -29.14 -4.39 3.58
C GLU A 66 -29.58 -5.76 4.12
N GLU A 67 -29.78 -6.74 3.26
CA GLU A 67 -30.22 -8.09 3.63
C GLU A 67 -29.07 -8.99 4.09
N GLU A 68 -27.94 -8.92 3.40
CA GLU A 68 -26.76 -9.74 3.64
C GLU A 68 -25.50 -8.89 3.71
N PRO A 69 -25.12 -8.35 4.88
CA PRO A 69 -23.89 -7.58 5.02
C PRO A 69 -22.67 -8.42 4.63
N LEU A 70 -21.63 -7.74 4.09
CA LEU A 70 -20.37 -8.35 3.68
C LEU A 70 -19.81 -9.24 4.80
N LYS A 71 -19.58 -10.52 4.49
CA LYS A 71 -19.12 -11.54 5.45
C LYS A 71 -17.59 -11.76 5.41
N SER A 72 -16.85 -10.95 4.66
CA SER A 72 -15.40 -11.09 4.59
C SER A 72 -14.73 -10.67 5.90
N ASP A 73 -13.92 -11.56 6.48
CA ASP A 73 -13.11 -11.24 7.65
C ASP A 73 -12.01 -10.23 7.29
N PHE A 74 -11.40 -10.36 6.10
CA PHE A 74 -10.35 -9.48 5.62
C PHE A 74 -10.75 -8.82 4.30
N THR A 75 -10.54 -7.51 4.23
CA THR A 75 -10.63 -6.70 3.01
C THR A 75 -9.22 -6.27 2.63
N ILE A 76 -8.73 -6.76 1.49
CA ILE A 76 -7.37 -6.54 1.01
C ILE A 76 -7.38 -5.62 -0.20
N ASP A 77 -7.76 -6.09 -1.37
CA ASP A 77 -7.88 -5.31 -2.59
C ASP A 77 -9.34 -5.04 -2.93
N LEU A 78 -9.77 -3.80 -2.66
CA LEU A 78 -11.16 -3.38 -2.91
C LEU A 78 -11.59 -3.56 -4.36
N LYS A 79 -10.70 -3.45 -5.35
CA LYS A 79 -11.03 -3.62 -6.76
C LYS A 79 -11.50 -5.05 -7.04
N HIS A 80 -10.73 -6.00 -6.54
CA HIS A 80 -11.03 -7.42 -6.69
C HIS A 80 -12.26 -7.84 -5.87
N GLU A 81 -12.36 -7.35 -4.62
CA GLU A 81 -13.46 -7.71 -3.73
C GLU A 81 -14.81 -7.16 -4.19
N VAL A 82 -14.85 -5.93 -4.72
CA VAL A 82 -16.07 -5.38 -5.32
C VAL A 82 -16.48 -6.20 -6.54
N ALA A 83 -15.54 -6.61 -7.38
CA ALA A 83 -15.83 -7.46 -8.53
C ALA A 83 -16.38 -8.83 -8.11
N LEU A 84 -15.79 -9.46 -7.08
CA LEU A 84 -16.30 -10.72 -6.51
C LEU A 84 -17.72 -10.57 -5.95
N TYR A 85 -17.96 -9.48 -5.21
CA TYR A 85 -19.28 -9.21 -4.61
C TYR A 85 -20.38 -9.02 -5.66
N ILE A 86 -20.03 -8.32 -6.76
CA ILE A 86 -20.94 -8.13 -7.91
C ILE A 86 -21.18 -9.45 -8.64
N TRP A 87 -20.12 -10.22 -8.88
CA TRP A 87 -20.20 -11.48 -9.63
C TRP A 87 -20.97 -12.58 -8.90
N GLU A 88 -20.91 -12.62 -7.56
CA GLU A 88 -21.70 -13.54 -6.72
C GLU A 88 -21.68 -14.99 -7.20
N ASP A 89 -20.50 -15.57 -7.37
CA ASP A 89 -20.31 -16.95 -7.84
C ASP A 89 -21.06 -17.26 -9.18
N GLY A 90 -21.13 -16.26 -10.04
CA GLY A 90 -21.72 -16.38 -11.38
C GLY A 90 -23.20 -16.02 -11.48
N LYS A 91 -23.84 -15.53 -10.42
CA LYS A 91 -25.24 -15.06 -10.46
C LYS A 91 -25.35 -13.62 -10.95
N GLY A 92 -24.36 -12.76 -10.63
CA GLY A 92 -24.32 -11.38 -11.04
C GLY A 92 -23.48 -11.13 -12.31
N PRO A 93 -23.46 -9.90 -12.83
CA PRO A 93 -22.73 -9.56 -14.04
C PRO A 93 -21.21 -9.62 -13.82
N ARG A 94 -20.50 -10.05 -14.87
CA ARG A 94 -19.05 -9.89 -14.96
C ARG A 94 -18.69 -8.48 -15.40
N LEU A 95 -17.44 -8.05 -15.13
CA LEU A 95 -16.91 -6.82 -15.67
C LEU A 95 -16.91 -6.86 -17.21
N THR A 96 -17.44 -5.81 -17.81
CA THR A 96 -17.35 -5.59 -19.26
C THR A 96 -16.27 -4.53 -19.52
N GLY A 97 -15.25 -4.91 -20.29
CA GLY A 97 -14.15 -4.03 -20.63
C GLY A 97 -14.59 -2.86 -21.51
N VAL A 98 -14.19 -1.63 -21.15
CA VAL A 98 -14.42 -0.40 -21.93
C VAL A 98 -13.07 0.17 -22.32
N PRO A 99 -12.66 0.04 -23.61
CA PRO A 99 -11.34 0.47 -24.08
C PRO A 99 -11.06 1.97 -23.90
N GLU A 100 -12.10 2.80 -23.84
CA GLU A 100 -12.02 4.24 -23.66
C GLU A 100 -11.73 4.65 -22.20
N LEU A 101 -11.90 3.75 -21.24
CA LEU A 101 -11.46 3.97 -19.86
C LEU A 101 -9.96 3.68 -19.77
N CYS A 102 -9.16 4.74 -19.85
CA CYS A 102 -7.70 4.62 -19.96
C CYS A 102 -6.98 5.04 -18.67
N THR A 103 -5.78 4.47 -18.52
CA THR A 103 -4.78 4.90 -17.51
C THR A 103 -3.58 5.58 -18.18
N LEU A 104 -3.80 6.23 -19.30
CA LEU A 104 -2.77 6.99 -20.01
C LEU A 104 -2.74 8.43 -19.51
N PRO A 105 -1.56 9.09 -19.46
CA PRO A 105 -1.47 10.52 -19.21
C PRO A 105 -2.17 11.32 -20.31
N GLU A 106 -2.77 12.46 -19.97
CA GLU A 106 -3.50 13.33 -20.92
C GLU A 106 -2.65 13.73 -22.13
N HIS A 107 -1.36 14.00 -21.92
CA HIS A 107 -0.43 14.39 -22.99
C HIS A 107 0.05 13.22 -23.87
N ASN A 108 -0.35 11.99 -23.58
CA ASN A 108 -0.01 10.83 -24.40
C ASN A 108 -0.82 10.88 -25.71
N PRO A 109 -0.18 10.81 -26.91
CA PRO A 109 -0.89 10.84 -28.19
C PRO A 109 -1.98 9.76 -28.33
N ARG A 110 -1.84 8.63 -27.62
CA ARG A 110 -2.84 7.56 -27.62
C ARG A 110 -4.06 7.88 -26.75
N ALA A 111 -4.00 8.92 -25.90
CA ALA A 111 -5.10 9.31 -25.04
C ALA A 111 -6.22 10.05 -25.77
N GLN A 112 -6.07 10.36 -27.07
CA GLN A 112 -7.09 11.06 -27.88
C GLN A 112 -8.43 10.31 -27.96
N HIS A 113 -8.41 8.98 -27.81
CA HIS A 113 -9.61 8.14 -27.81
C HIS A 113 -10.09 7.78 -26.40
N CYS A 114 -9.40 8.26 -25.37
CA CYS A 114 -9.72 7.95 -23.99
C CYS A 114 -10.83 8.88 -23.45
N ALA A 115 -11.77 8.29 -22.74
CA ALA A 115 -12.79 9.01 -21.96
C ALA A 115 -12.24 9.44 -20.59
N THR A 116 -11.26 8.70 -20.08
CA THR A 116 -10.54 9.01 -18.85
C THR A 116 -9.04 9.04 -19.09
N THR A 117 -8.35 9.88 -18.33
CA THR A 117 -6.88 9.94 -18.31
C THR A 117 -6.40 10.01 -16.87
N VAL A 118 -5.16 9.64 -16.61
CA VAL A 118 -4.56 9.70 -15.28
C VAL A 118 -3.42 10.71 -15.26
N SER A 119 -3.24 11.37 -14.14
CA SER A 119 -2.03 12.15 -13.89
C SER A 119 -0.94 11.20 -13.38
N ASN A 120 0.13 11.03 -14.14
CA ASN A 120 1.29 10.23 -13.72
C ASN A 120 2.23 11.00 -12.77
N HIS A 121 1.86 12.21 -12.36
CA HIS A 121 2.65 12.95 -11.42
C HIS A 121 2.36 12.47 -10.01
N SER A 122 3.39 12.00 -9.32
CA SER A 122 3.32 11.92 -7.86
C SER A 122 2.95 13.31 -7.35
N PRO A 123 1.97 13.42 -6.44
CA PRO A 123 1.60 14.73 -5.92
C PRO A 123 2.85 15.38 -5.32
N VAL A 124 3.27 16.50 -5.89
CA VAL A 124 4.29 17.35 -5.30
C VAL A 124 3.55 18.49 -4.66
N CYS A 125 3.33 18.39 -3.35
CA CYS A 125 2.55 19.39 -2.62
C CYS A 125 3.43 20.52 -2.11
N ASP A 126 4.69 20.20 -1.76
CA ASP A 126 5.70 21.14 -1.28
C ASP A 126 7.10 20.52 -1.49
N GLN A 127 8.13 21.16 -0.94
CA GLN A 127 9.48 20.58 -0.94
C GLN A 127 9.48 19.22 -0.22
N PRO A 128 10.16 18.21 -0.76
CA PRO A 128 10.26 16.91 -0.11
C PRO A 128 10.75 17.02 1.33
N VAL A 129 10.17 16.22 2.21
CA VAL A 129 10.60 16.14 3.61
C VAL A 129 12.07 15.73 3.67
N LYS A 130 12.86 16.42 4.47
CA LYS A 130 14.30 16.12 4.62
C LYS A 130 14.51 14.74 5.21
N SER A 131 15.54 14.03 4.76
CA SER A 131 15.85 12.67 5.22
C SER A 131 16.21 12.61 6.71
N ASP A 132 16.73 13.70 7.30
CA ASP A 132 17.03 13.81 8.72
C ASP A 132 15.78 14.10 9.60
N ASN A 133 14.63 14.35 8.97
CA ASN A 133 13.32 14.48 9.64
C ASN A 133 12.46 13.21 9.57
N ILE A 134 13.01 12.11 9.09
CA ILE A 134 12.39 10.80 9.07
C ILE A 134 13.27 9.82 9.85
N PHE A 135 12.73 9.27 10.93
CA PHE A 135 13.39 8.18 11.66
C PHE A 135 12.93 6.84 11.10
N VAL A 136 13.86 6.00 10.68
CA VAL A 136 13.60 4.69 10.08
C VAL A 136 13.93 3.59 11.07
N ALA A 137 12.93 2.78 11.41
CA ALA A 137 13.03 1.63 12.30
C ALA A 137 12.87 0.33 11.51
N VAL A 138 13.93 -0.45 11.39
CA VAL A 138 13.92 -1.75 10.73
C VAL A 138 13.73 -2.85 11.76
N LYS A 139 12.62 -3.59 11.68
CA LYS A 139 12.37 -4.79 12.49
C LYS A 139 13.13 -5.97 11.88
N THR A 140 13.95 -6.63 12.66
CA THR A 140 14.68 -7.85 12.28
C THR A 140 14.76 -8.83 13.45
N CYS A 141 15.39 -9.96 13.25
CA CYS A 141 15.74 -10.92 14.32
C CYS A 141 17.07 -11.60 14.00
N LYS A 142 17.67 -12.22 15.01
CA LYS A 142 18.96 -12.93 14.88
C LYS A 142 19.03 -13.85 13.66
N LYS A 143 17.93 -14.54 13.36
CA LYS A 143 17.84 -15.48 12.23
C LYS A 143 18.12 -14.82 10.89
N PHE A 144 17.74 -13.53 10.72
CA PHE A 144 17.80 -12.80 9.44
C PHE A 144 18.95 -11.79 9.33
N HIS A 145 19.84 -11.76 10.33
CA HIS A 145 21.01 -10.88 10.30
C HIS A 145 21.96 -11.15 9.14
N SER A 146 22.09 -12.42 8.71
CA SER A 146 23.03 -12.84 7.66
C SER A 146 22.47 -12.80 6.25
N ASP A 147 21.15 -12.81 6.09
CA ASP A 147 20.52 -12.90 4.77
C ASP A 147 19.68 -11.66 4.39
N ARG A 148 18.75 -11.19 5.26
CA ARG A 148 17.87 -10.07 4.94
C ARG A 148 18.49 -8.70 5.22
N VAL A 149 19.13 -8.50 6.36
CA VAL A 149 19.79 -7.21 6.68
C VAL A 149 20.83 -6.80 5.64
N PRO A 150 21.65 -7.69 5.05
CA PRO A 150 22.55 -7.32 3.95
C PRO A 150 21.82 -6.78 2.72
N VAL A 151 20.60 -7.27 2.41
CA VAL A 151 19.77 -6.74 1.32
C VAL A 151 19.36 -5.30 1.62
N VAL A 152 18.85 -5.02 2.82
CA VAL A 152 18.51 -3.66 3.27
C VAL A 152 19.70 -2.71 3.12
N LYS A 153 20.88 -3.13 3.60
CA LYS A 153 22.13 -2.34 3.50
C LYS A 153 22.59 -2.13 2.05
N LYS A 154 22.39 -3.12 1.18
CA LYS A 154 22.79 -3.08 -0.23
C LYS A 154 21.85 -2.22 -1.08
N THR A 155 20.57 -2.15 -0.70
CA THR A 155 19.53 -1.44 -1.44
C THR A 155 19.30 -0.03 -0.90
N TRP A 156 18.39 0.18 -0.01
CA TRP A 156 17.84 1.49 0.34
C TRP A 156 18.38 2.11 1.65
N ALA A 157 19.02 1.35 2.54
CA ALA A 157 19.47 1.89 3.84
C ALA A 157 20.38 3.13 3.70
N LYS A 158 21.16 3.24 2.62
CA LYS A 158 22.03 4.39 2.33
C LYS A 158 21.28 5.70 2.06
N GLN A 159 19.98 5.62 1.78
CA GLN A 159 19.11 6.78 1.55
C GLN A 159 18.58 7.36 2.87
N ALA A 160 18.68 6.62 3.98
CA ALA A 160 18.22 7.05 5.30
C ALA A 160 19.33 7.80 6.05
N SER A 161 19.01 8.98 6.60
CA SER A 161 19.92 9.71 7.49
C SER A 161 19.88 9.18 8.93
N LEU A 162 18.73 8.73 9.38
CA LEU A 162 18.48 8.21 10.71
C LEU A 162 17.83 6.83 10.60
N LEU A 163 18.59 5.78 10.91
CA LEU A 163 18.13 4.39 10.80
C LEU A 163 18.67 3.56 11.95
N GLU A 164 17.78 2.80 12.61
CA GLU A 164 18.13 1.80 13.61
C GLU A 164 17.55 0.42 13.25
N TYR A 165 18.31 -0.64 13.53
CA TYR A 165 17.86 -2.04 13.39
C TYR A 165 17.47 -2.59 14.76
N TYR A 166 16.28 -3.13 14.88
CA TYR A 166 15.73 -3.68 16.12
C TYR A 166 15.61 -5.20 16.05
N SER A 167 16.28 -5.88 16.96
CA SER A 167 16.39 -7.33 16.99
C SER A 167 16.18 -7.88 18.41
N ASP A 168 15.97 -9.18 18.52
CA ASP A 168 16.04 -9.95 19.75
C ASP A 168 17.48 -10.23 20.21
N TYR A 169 18.46 -9.89 19.38
CA TYR A 169 19.88 -10.09 19.61
C TYR A 169 20.68 -8.86 19.25
N ALA A 170 21.53 -8.39 20.19
CA ALA A 170 22.44 -7.28 19.92
C ALA A 170 23.66 -7.78 19.13
N ASP A 171 23.80 -7.29 17.91
CA ASP A 171 24.90 -7.63 17.00
C ASP A 171 25.68 -6.36 16.64
N PRO A 172 26.91 -6.18 17.19
CA PRO A 172 27.71 -4.98 16.92
C PRO A 172 28.11 -4.82 15.45
N SER A 173 28.11 -5.89 14.65
CA SER A 173 28.48 -5.84 13.23
C SER A 173 27.41 -5.21 12.36
N ILE A 174 26.14 -5.19 12.83
CA ILE A 174 24.99 -4.58 12.12
C ILE A 174 24.67 -3.16 12.56
N PRO A 175 24.95 -2.64 13.62
CA PRO A 175 24.67 -2.51 15.03
C PRO A 175 23.17 -2.59 15.38
N THR A 176 22.70 -3.76 15.73
CA THR A 176 21.30 -3.97 16.14
C THR A 176 21.06 -3.58 17.61
N ILE A 177 19.84 -3.13 17.89
CA ILE A 177 19.37 -2.78 19.23
C ILE A 177 18.42 -3.86 19.72
N ASN A 178 18.76 -4.45 20.87
CA ASN A 178 17.87 -5.34 21.59
C ASN A 178 17.03 -4.53 22.59
N LEU A 179 15.72 -4.49 22.38
CA LEU A 179 14.77 -3.79 23.24
C LEU A 179 14.26 -4.64 24.42
N GLY A 180 14.84 -5.82 24.65
CA GLY A 180 14.40 -6.73 25.71
C GLY A 180 13.07 -7.44 25.39
N VAL A 181 12.64 -7.42 24.13
CA VAL A 181 11.44 -8.11 23.67
C VAL A 181 11.86 -9.36 22.89
N PRO A 182 11.33 -10.56 23.23
CA PRO A 182 11.66 -11.76 22.50
C PRO A 182 11.16 -11.70 21.07
N ASN A 183 11.85 -12.41 20.17
CA ASN A 183 11.32 -12.61 18.82
C ASN A 183 10.11 -13.56 18.86
N THR A 184 9.14 -13.32 18.00
CA THR A 184 7.91 -14.08 17.90
C THR A 184 7.69 -14.50 16.43
N GLU A 185 6.98 -15.63 16.21
CA GLU A 185 6.82 -16.19 14.86
C GLU A 185 5.58 -15.66 14.12
N ARG A 186 4.55 -15.23 14.85
CA ARG A 186 3.25 -14.84 14.25
C ARG A 186 3.12 -13.35 14.03
N GLY A 187 3.32 -12.56 15.07
CA GLY A 187 3.22 -11.12 15.05
C GLY A 187 4.35 -10.50 15.88
N HIS A 188 4.52 -9.20 15.84
CA HIS A 188 5.66 -8.51 16.43
C HIS A 188 5.23 -7.32 17.29
N CYS A 189 4.01 -7.38 17.86
CA CYS A 189 3.42 -6.28 18.61
C CYS A 189 4.32 -5.74 19.72
N GLY A 190 4.89 -6.63 20.55
CA GLY A 190 5.80 -6.22 21.61
C GLY A 190 6.99 -5.42 21.09
N LYS A 191 7.61 -5.85 19.99
CA LYS A 191 8.74 -5.17 19.35
C LYS A 191 8.31 -3.80 18.80
N THR A 192 7.20 -3.74 18.08
CA THR A 192 6.67 -2.49 17.50
C THR A 192 6.35 -1.46 18.57
N PHE A 193 5.67 -1.84 19.66
CA PHE A 193 5.40 -0.92 20.77
C PHE A 193 6.66 -0.50 21.54
N ALA A 194 7.68 -1.34 21.61
CA ALA A 194 8.99 -0.95 22.16
C ALA A 194 9.68 0.08 21.26
N ILE A 195 9.57 -0.05 19.92
CA ILE A 195 10.07 0.94 18.95
C ILE A 195 9.33 2.27 19.11
N LEU A 196 7.99 2.27 19.20
CA LEU A 196 7.21 3.50 19.41
C LEU A 196 7.63 4.25 20.69
N ARG A 197 7.82 3.53 21.81
CA ARG A 197 8.31 4.14 23.06
C ARG A 197 9.73 4.68 22.92
N ARG A 198 10.63 3.95 22.24
CA ARG A 198 11.99 4.42 21.99
C ARG A 198 12.02 5.66 21.10
N TYR A 199 11.20 5.71 20.08
CA TYR A 199 11.08 6.88 19.19
C TYR A 199 10.75 8.17 19.93
N LEU A 200 9.92 8.12 20.98
CA LEU A 200 9.60 9.29 21.80
C LEU A 200 10.60 9.52 22.94
N SER A 201 11.59 8.65 23.15
CA SER A 201 12.60 8.81 24.18
C SER A 201 13.72 9.77 23.76
N SER A 202 14.56 10.15 24.72
CA SER A 202 15.77 10.96 24.48
C SER A 202 16.92 10.22 23.77
N HIS A 203 16.76 8.91 23.51
CA HIS A 203 17.79 8.08 22.83
C HIS A 203 17.79 8.28 21.31
N VAL A 204 16.75 8.88 20.76
CA VAL A 204 16.56 9.08 19.32
C VAL A 204 16.44 10.57 19.04
N PRO A 205 17.05 11.10 17.97
CA PRO A 205 16.83 12.48 17.55
C PRO A 205 15.35 12.77 17.32
N LYS A 206 14.90 13.97 17.68
CA LYS A 206 13.53 14.39 17.44
C LYS A 206 13.30 14.56 15.94
N THR A 207 12.38 13.79 15.37
CA THR A 207 11.91 13.91 13.99
C THR A 207 10.40 14.01 13.97
N ASP A 208 9.82 14.53 12.89
CA ASP A 208 8.37 14.62 12.73
C ASP A 208 7.76 13.32 12.23
N TRP A 209 8.55 12.47 11.57
CA TRP A 209 8.09 11.25 10.95
C TRP A 209 8.82 10.02 11.46
N LEU A 210 8.07 8.94 11.65
CA LEU A 210 8.56 7.60 11.93
C LEU A 210 8.13 6.67 10.80
N LEU A 211 9.08 5.93 10.24
CA LEU A 211 8.84 4.81 9.34
C LEU A 211 9.23 3.50 10.05
N ILE A 212 8.31 2.55 10.14
CA ILE A 212 8.57 1.19 10.62
C ILE A 212 8.45 0.23 9.44
N VAL A 213 9.48 -0.56 9.20
CA VAL A 213 9.54 -1.57 8.12
C VAL A 213 10.10 -2.90 8.62
N ASP A 214 9.80 -3.97 7.91
CA ASP A 214 10.42 -5.27 8.11
C ASP A 214 11.77 -5.37 7.37
N ASP A 215 12.60 -6.34 7.72
CA ASP A 215 13.91 -6.56 7.08
C ASP A 215 13.81 -7.14 5.67
N ASP A 216 12.61 -7.49 5.21
CA ASP A 216 12.25 -7.87 3.85
C ASP A 216 11.33 -6.86 3.14
N THR A 217 11.28 -5.62 3.63
CA THR A 217 10.67 -4.49 2.92
C THR A 217 11.71 -3.82 2.01
N LEU A 218 11.33 -3.60 0.75
CA LEU A 218 12.05 -2.79 -0.21
C LEU A 218 11.34 -1.44 -0.34
N ILE A 219 12.05 -0.32 -0.19
CA ILE A 219 11.42 1.01 -0.17
C ILE A 219 12.28 2.07 -0.86
N SER A 220 11.63 3.05 -1.51
CA SER A 220 12.23 4.27 -2.03
C SER A 220 12.01 5.43 -1.06
N LEU A 221 13.01 5.76 -0.27
CA LEU A 221 12.92 6.88 0.67
C LEU A 221 12.76 8.25 -0.02
N PRO A 222 13.38 8.54 -1.18
CA PRO A 222 13.12 9.78 -1.90
C PRO A 222 11.66 9.97 -2.31
N ARG A 223 11.00 8.90 -2.77
CA ARG A 223 9.56 8.95 -3.11
C ARG A 223 8.68 9.10 -1.87
N LEU A 224 9.05 8.46 -0.77
CA LEU A 224 8.40 8.67 0.52
C LEU A 224 8.52 10.12 0.98
N GLN A 225 9.72 10.72 0.90
CA GLN A 225 9.96 12.13 1.23
C GLN A 225 9.07 13.08 0.41
N ALA A 226 8.90 12.81 -0.88
CA ALA A 226 8.01 13.57 -1.75
C ALA A 226 6.53 13.40 -1.33
N LEU A 227 6.08 12.18 -1.05
CA LEU A 227 4.71 11.92 -0.60
C LEU A 227 4.40 12.61 0.73
N LEU A 228 5.34 12.57 1.68
CA LEU A 228 5.13 13.16 3.01
C LEU A 228 5.01 14.68 2.99
N SER A 229 5.48 15.36 1.94
CA SER A 229 5.28 16.80 1.77
C SER A 229 3.79 17.19 1.63
N CYS A 230 2.93 16.23 1.33
CA CYS A 230 1.48 16.43 1.20
C CYS A 230 0.72 16.29 2.53
N TYR A 231 1.40 16.02 3.63
CA TYR A 231 0.77 15.80 4.93
C TYR A 231 1.33 16.76 6.00
N ASP A 232 0.44 17.24 6.86
CA ASP A 232 0.84 18.03 8.02
C ASP A 232 1.31 17.11 9.15
N SER A 233 2.59 17.17 9.49
CA SER A 233 3.18 16.34 10.55
C SER A 233 2.71 16.72 11.96
N SER A 234 2.06 17.89 12.14
CA SER A 234 1.45 18.29 13.40
C SER A 234 0.10 17.61 13.65
N GLU A 235 -0.50 17.01 12.63
CA GLU A 235 -1.71 16.20 12.72
C GLU A 235 -1.38 14.72 12.93
N PRO A 236 -2.30 13.93 13.54
CA PRO A 236 -2.09 12.50 13.73
C PRO A 236 -2.28 11.75 12.40
N VAL A 237 -1.19 11.49 11.70
CA VAL A 237 -1.16 10.77 10.42
C VAL A 237 -0.65 9.36 10.61
N CYS A 238 -1.39 8.37 10.07
CA CYS A 238 -0.97 6.99 9.92
C CYS A 238 -1.17 6.58 8.45
N LEU A 239 -0.09 6.26 7.73
CA LEU A 239 -0.07 6.14 6.27
C LEU A 239 0.65 4.85 5.83
N GLY A 240 0.12 4.20 4.79
CA GLY A 240 0.69 3.02 4.13
C GLY A 240 -0.35 2.27 3.31
N GLU A 241 -0.16 0.99 3.03
CA GLU A 241 -1.19 0.17 2.42
C GLU A 241 -2.23 -0.25 3.46
N ARG A 242 -3.49 0.12 3.23
CA ARG A 242 -4.58 -0.14 4.17
C ARG A 242 -5.30 -1.43 3.82
N TYR A 243 -5.44 -2.29 4.82
CA TYR A 243 -6.36 -3.42 4.82
C TYR A 243 -7.50 -3.18 5.80
N GLY A 244 -8.55 -4.00 5.70
CA GLY A 244 -9.69 -4.01 6.61
C GLY A 244 -9.85 -5.36 7.29
N TYR A 245 -10.40 -5.34 8.50
CA TYR A 245 -10.80 -6.54 9.23
C TYR A 245 -12.21 -6.37 9.77
N GLY A 246 -13.11 -7.29 9.42
CA GLY A 246 -14.49 -7.31 9.90
C GLY A 246 -15.30 -6.05 9.55
N LEU A 247 -15.00 -5.34 8.45
CA LEU A 247 -15.60 -4.04 8.12
C LEU A 247 -17.13 -4.10 8.02
N GLY A 248 -17.70 -5.19 7.50
CA GLY A 248 -19.15 -5.39 7.44
C GLY A 248 -19.84 -5.63 8.79
N GLN A 249 -19.07 -5.81 9.86
CA GLN A 249 -19.55 -6.12 11.22
C GLN A 249 -19.05 -5.12 12.28
N GLY A 250 -18.73 -3.89 11.87
CA GLY A 250 -18.21 -2.86 12.77
C GLY A 250 -16.73 -3.03 13.13
N GLY A 251 -15.97 -3.69 12.25
CA GLY A 251 -14.52 -3.86 12.37
C GLY A 251 -13.73 -2.57 12.14
N TYR A 252 -12.48 -2.72 11.73
CA TYR A 252 -11.55 -1.58 11.62
C TYR A 252 -10.60 -1.72 10.43
N SER A 253 -10.05 -0.60 10.00
CA SER A 253 -8.94 -0.56 9.04
C SER A 253 -7.60 -0.49 9.75
N TYR A 254 -6.55 -1.01 9.11
CA TYR A 254 -5.18 -0.96 9.62
C TYR A 254 -4.18 -0.79 8.47
N ILE A 255 -2.97 -0.31 8.77
CA ILE A 255 -1.86 -0.26 7.82
C ILE A 255 -1.07 -1.55 7.94
N THR A 256 -0.79 -2.19 6.82
CA THR A 256 0.00 -3.43 6.79
C THR A 256 1.45 -3.20 7.21
N GLY A 257 1.98 -4.10 8.04
CA GLY A 257 3.33 -3.95 8.59
C GLY A 257 4.42 -4.06 7.53
N GLY A 258 4.32 -5.05 6.65
CA GLY A 258 5.39 -5.36 5.69
C GLY A 258 5.49 -4.34 4.54
N GLY A 259 4.37 -3.73 4.10
CA GLY A 259 4.39 -2.63 3.14
C GLY A 259 5.10 -1.38 3.67
N GLY A 260 5.23 -1.27 4.99
CA GLY A 260 5.78 -0.13 5.70
C GLY A 260 4.68 0.72 6.35
N MET A 261 4.88 1.03 7.63
CA MET A 261 3.97 1.87 8.41
C MET A 261 4.61 3.22 8.68
N VAL A 262 3.98 4.28 8.22
CA VAL A 262 4.43 5.67 8.45
C VAL A 262 3.52 6.34 9.47
N PHE A 263 4.14 6.99 10.44
CA PHE A 263 3.43 7.74 11.49
C PHE A 263 4.00 9.15 11.59
N SER A 264 3.12 10.15 11.75
CA SER A 264 3.56 11.42 12.30
C SER A 264 3.92 11.24 13.79
N ARG A 265 4.80 12.10 14.30
CA ARG A 265 5.13 12.10 15.74
C ARG A 265 3.87 12.25 16.59
N GLU A 266 2.94 13.09 16.16
CA GLU A 266 1.68 13.32 16.85
C GLU A 266 0.84 12.04 16.94
N ALA A 267 0.76 11.24 15.88
CA ALA A 267 0.09 9.94 15.92
C ALA A 267 0.71 9.00 16.96
N VAL A 268 2.03 8.95 17.06
CA VAL A 268 2.73 8.11 18.05
C VAL A 268 2.47 8.62 19.48
N VAL A 269 2.47 9.93 19.69
CA VAL A 269 2.15 10.54 21.00
C VAL A 269 0.74 10.14 21.44
N GLN A 270 -0.24 10.30 20.57
CA GLN A 270 -1.65 9.96 20.88
C GLN A 270 -1.82 8.45 21.13
N LEU A 271 -1.21 7.59 20.30
CA LEU A 271 -1.25 6.14 20.50
C LEU A 271 -0.72 5.72 21.88
N LEU A 272 0.43 6.24 22.29
CA LEU A 272 1.01 5.87 23.58
C LEU A 272 0.29 6.52 24.77
N ALA A 273 -0.20 7.76 24.63
CA ALA A 273 -0.97 8.46 25.64
C ALA A 273 -2.34 7.83 25.90
N SER A 274 -2.95 7.19 24.92
CA SER A 274 -4.25 6.51 25.04
C SER A 274 -4.20 5.24 25.92
N GLY A 275 -3.02 4.77 26.28
CA GLY A 275 -2.84 3.48 26.94
C GLY A 275 -2.96 2.28 26.00
N CYS A 276 -2.96 2.50 24.70
CA CYS A 276 -2.89 1.45 23.68
C CYS A 276 -1.68 0.53 23.95
N LYS A 277 -1.90 -0.77 23.95
CA LYS A 277 -0.87 -1.77 24.23
C LYS A 277 -1.17 -3.10 23.55
N CYS A 278 -0.14 -3.90 23.36
CA CYS A 278 -0.30 -5.29 22.95
C CYS A 278 -1.03 -6.12 24.03
N TYR A 279 -1.95 -6.96 23.61
CA TYR A 279 -2.51 -8.01 24.47
C TYR A 279 -1.56 -9.22 24.58
N SER A 280 -0.65 -9.40 23.61
CA SER A 280 0.44 -10.38 23.61
C SER A 280 1.62 -9.85 22.77
N ASN A 281 2.86 -10.28 23.07
CA ASN A 281 4.04 -9.91 22.27
C ASN A 281 3.98 -10.44 20.83
N ASP A 282 3.28 -11.55 20.58
CA ASP A 282 3.11 -12.22 19.30
C ASP A 282 1.80 -11.82 18.59
N ALA A 283 1.06 -10.84 19.10
CA ALA A 283 -0.10 -10.30 18.40
C ALA A 283 0.34 -9.65 17.07
N PRO A 284 -0.53 -9.66 16.03
CA PRO A 284 -0.31 -8.88 14.82
C PRO A 284 -0.25 -7.38 15.15
N ASP A 285 0.93 -6.80 15.02
CA ASP A 285 1.20 -5.42 15.43
C ASP A 285 0.38 -4.39 14.63
N ASP A 286 0.27 -4.58 13.34
CA ASP A 286 -0.52 -3.75 12.42
C ASP A 286 -2.02 -3.76 12.78
N MET A 287 -2.59 -4.92 13.06
CA MET A 287 -3.99 -5.04 13.48
C MET A 287 -4.23 -4.42 14.87
N VAL A 288 -3.32 -4.62 15.83
CA VAL A 288 -3.42 -3.98 17.16
C VAL A 288 -3.35 -2.46 17.05
N LEU A 289 -2.45 -1.93 16.22
CA LEU A 289 -2.37 -0.49 15.94
C LEU A 289 -3.65 0.02 15.28
N GLY A 290 -4.22 -0.74 14.31
CA GLY A 290 -5.50 -0.40 13.68
C GLY A 290 -6.65 -0.30 14.67
N MET A 291 -6.79 -1.26 15.60
CA MET A 291 -7.78 -1.19 16.68
C MET A 291 -7.62 0.06 17.54
N CYS A 292 -6.38 0.39 17.90
CA CYS A 292 -6.09 1.57 18.72
C CYS A 292 -6.40 2.86 17.98
N LEU A 293 -5.99 2.99 16.72
CA LEU A 293 -6.29 4.15 15.87
C LEU A 293 -7.80 4.34 15.70
N ASN A 294 -8.53 3.25 15.46
CA ASN A 294 -9.98 3.27 15.36
C ASN A 294 -10.64 3.77 16.65
N SER A 295 -10.17 3.29 17.81
CA SER A 295 -10.65 3.74 19.12
C SER A 295 -10.38 5.23 19.38
N LEU A 296 -9.27 5.75 18.88
CA LEU A 296 -8.88 7.16 18.92
C LEU A 296 -9.56 8.02 17.86
N ARG A 297 -10.29 7.43 16.92
CA ARG A 297 -10.85 8.07 15.73
C ARG A 297 -9.78 8.75 14.85
N VAL A 298 -8.57 8.22 14.88
CA VAL A 298 -7.49 8.62 13.96
C VAL A 298 -7.65 7.82 12.67
N PRO A 299 -7.86 8.49 11.53
CA PRO A 299 -8.07 7.79 10.27
C PRO A 299 -6.79 7.11 9.80
N VAL A 300 -6.97 5.91 9.24
CA VAL A 300 -5.92 5.19 8.54
C VAL A 300 -5.90 5.65 7.08
N THR A 301 -4.80 6.27 6.66
CA THR A 301 -4.65 6.82 5.31
C THR A 301 -4.05 5.78 4.37
N HIS A 302 -4.83 5.36 3.36
CA HIS A 302 -4.36 4.45 2.33
C HIS A 302 -3.51 5.19 1.30
N SER A 303 -2.35 4.61 0.96
CA SER A 303 -1.60 4.99 -0.22
C SER A 303 -1.41 3.79 -1.15
N PRO A 304 -1.90 3.85 -2.40
CA PRO A 304 -1.76 2.77 -3.37
C PRO A 304 -0.32 2.57 -3.85
N LEU A 305 0.63 3.37 -3.35
CA LEU A 305 2.05 3.28 -3.68
C LEU A 305 2.84 2.37 -2.73
N PHE A 306 2.23 1.97 -1.61
CA PHE A 306 2.78 0.97 -0.70
C PHE A 306 2.20 -0.40 -1.02
N HIS A 307 3.04 -1.44 -1.00
CA HIS A 307 2.67 -2.78 -1.41
C HIS A 307 3.12 -3.81 -0.39
N GLN A 308 2.16 -4.52 0.22
CA GLN A 308 2.38 -5.58 1.20
C GLN A 308 2.92 -6.87 0.58
N ALA A 309 2.85 -6.99 -0.73
CA ALA A 309 3.26 -8.18 -1.46
C ALA A 309 4.37 -7.86 -2.48
N ARG A 310 4.79 -8.85 -3.26
CA ARG A 310 5.82 -8.73 -4.30
C ARG A 310 5.22 -8.06 -5.54
N PRO A 311 6.04 -7.49 -6.45
CA PRO A 311 5.53 -6.97 -7.72
C PRO A 311 4.72 -7.99 -8.52
N GLU A 312 5.08 -9.28 -8.45
CA GLU A 312 4.42 -10.38 -9.14
C GLU A 312 3.02 -10.71 -8.59
N ASP A 313 2.71 -10.25 -7.39
CA ASP A 313 1.41 -10.43 -6.74
C ASP A 313 0.36 -9.39 -7.19
N TYR A 314 0.75 -8.41 -8.02
CA TYR A 314 -0.12 -7.36 -8.54
C TYR A 314 -0.22 -7.46 -10.07
N SER A 315 -1.37 -7.08 -10.64
CA SER A 315 -1.52 -6.99 -12.10
C SER A 315 -0.43 -6.11 -12.72
N LYS A 316 0.16 -6.56 -13.81
CA LYS A 316 1.21 -5.81 -14.53
C LYS A 316 0.69 -4.48 -15.08
N GLU A 317 -0.55 -4.47 -15.55
CA GLU A 317 -1.22 -3.26 -16.05
C GLU A 317 -1.38 -2.23 -14.94
N PHE A 318 -1.74 -2.68 -13.72
CA PHE A 318 -1.85 -1.81 -12.55
C PHE A 318 -0.50 -1.18 -12.18
N LEU A 319 0.55 -2.00 -12.06
CA LEU A 319 1.89 -1.50 -11.72
C LEU A 319 2.52 -0.63 -12.82
N ALA A 320 2.16 -0.85 -14.09
CA ALA A 320 2.72 -0.08 -15.21
C ALA A 320 2.44 1.44 -15.12
N HIS A 321 1.40 1.83 -14.41
CA HIS A 321 0.98 3.23 -14.23
C HIS A 321 1.36 3.82 -12.89
N GLN A 322 2.06 3.04 -12.04
CA GLN A 322 2.44 3.48 -10.72
C GLN A 322 3.92 3.84 -10.62
N THR A 323 4.23 4.67 -9.64
CA THR A 323 5.58 4.91 -9.14
C THR A 323 5.65 4.39 -7.71
N PRO A 324 5.84 3.07 -7.49
CA PRO A 324 5.74 2.44 -6.19
C PRO A 324 6.72 3.04 -5.17
N ILE A 325 6.30 3.13 -3.91
CA ILE A 325 7.15 3.51 -2.79
C ILE A 325 7.77 2.27 -2.14
N SER A 326 6.98 1.18 -1.98
CA SER A 326 7.49 -0.04 -1.36
C SER A 326 6.94 -1.31 -1.97
N PHE A 327 7.66 -2.41 -1.74
CA PHE A 327 7.24 -3.80 -1.90
C PHE A 327 7.71 -4.62 -0.71
N HIS A 328 7.05 -5.74 -0.44
CA HIS A 328 7.38 -6.62 0.67
C HIS A 328 7.53 -8.07 0.21
N LYS A 329 8.32 -8.84 0.98
CA LYS A 329 8.71 -10.24 0.81
C LYS A 329 9.79 -10.44 -0.25
N HIS A 330 10.73 -11.34 0.10
CA HIS A 330 11.84 -11.73 -0.78
C HIS A 330 11.65 -13.12 -1.41
N TRP A 331 10.48 -13.75 -1.25
CA TRP A 331 10.26 -15.11 -1.73
C TRP A 331 10.24 -15.18 -3.26
N ASN A 332 11.01 -16.12 -3.80
CA ASN A 332 11.08 -16.40 -5.23
C ASN A 332 11.40 -15.17 -6.10
N ILE A 333 12.08 -14.17 -5.53
CA ILE A 333 12.54 -12.98 -6.25
C ILE A 333 14.01 -12.70 -5.94
N ASP A 334 14.68 -11.96 -6.83
CA ASP A 334 15.92 -11.24 -6.49
C ASP A 334 15.56 -9.86 -5.95
N PRO A 335 15.65 -9.62 -4.63
CA PRO A 335 15.22 -8.36 -4.04
C PRO A 335 16.05 -7.17 -4.51
N VAL A 336 17.33 -7.37 -4.89
CA VAL A 336 18.18 -6.30 -5.43
C VAL A 336 17.74 -5.93 -6.84
N ALA A 337 17.40 -6.92 -7.67
CA ALA A 337 16.88 -6.66 -9.01
C ALA A 337 15.52 -5.96 -8.95
N VAL A 338 14.62 -6.37 -8.04
CA VAL A 338 13.33 -5.71 -7.81
C VAL A 338 13.53 -4.26 -7.38
N PHE A 339 14.42 -4.00 -6.41
CA PHE A 339 14.72 -2.64 -5.96
C PHE A 339 15.23 -1.77 -7.12
N ASN A 340 16.19 -2.25 -7.88
CA ASN A 340 16.76 -1.51 -9.01
C ASN A 340 15.72 -1.22 -10.10
N LYS A 341 14.85 -2.17 -10.39
CA LYS A 341 13.83 -2.04 -11.43
C LYS A 341 12.72 -1.07 -11.04
N TRP A 342 12.22 -1.16 -9.81
CA TRP A 342 10.99 -0.51 -9.41
C TRP A 342 11.17 0.72 -8.51
N LEU A 343 12.24 0.77 -7.69
CA LEU A 343 12.36 1.71 -6.58
C LEU A 343 13.56 2.66 -6.69
N LEU A 344 14.59 2.31 -7.49
CA LEU A 344 15.80 3.13 -7.65
C LEU A 344 15.65 4.17 -8.77
N ASN A 345 15.04 3.81 -9.89
CA ASN A 345 14.99 4.67 -11.07
C ASN A 345 13.81 5.64 -10.99
N ASP A 346 14.09 6.93 -10.92
CA ASP A 346 13.12 7.97 -11.17
C ASP A 346 12.87 8.04 -12.69
N ARG A 347 11.79 7.44 -13.16
CA ARG A 347 11.36 7.56 -14.56
C ARG A 347 11.08 9.01 -15.01
N HIS A 348 11.16 9.97 -14.07
CA HIS A 348 10.89 11.39 -14.31
C HIS A 348 12.12 12.24 -14.68
N THR A 349 13.36 11.72 -14.54
CA THR A 349 14.56 12.49 -14.91
C THR A 349 14.95 12.40 -16.38
N GLU A 350 14.44 11.42 -17.14
CA GLU A 350 14.73 11.29 -18.56
C GLU A 350 14.00 12.31 -19.45
N GLY A 351 12.88 12.88 -19.00
CA GLY A 351 12.14 13.92 -19.73
C GLY A 351 12.76 15.30 -19.63
N LEU A 352 13.41 15.63 -18.52
CA LEU A 352 14.02 16.95 -18.29
C LEU A 352 15.43 17.09 -18.85
N GLN A 353 16.18 15.99 -19.00
CA GLN A 353 17.53 16.03 -19.60
C GLN A 353 17.52 16.04 -21.13
N LYS A 354 16.44 15.70 -21.82
CA LYS A 354 16.33 15.83 -23.28
C LYS A 354 15.95 17.24 -23.72
N SER A 355 15.23 18.01 -22.89
CA SER A 355 14.85 19.39 -23.22
C SER A 355 16.00 20.40 -23.14
N THR A 356 17.05 20.12 -22.39
CA THR A 356 18.22 21.03 -22.24
C THR A 356 19.37 20.72 -23.19
N LYS A 357 19.26 19.71 -24.07
CA LYS A 357 20.28 19.39 -25.10
C LYS A 357 19.89 19.78 -26.52
N GLU A 358 18.67 20.30 -26.73
CA GLU A 358 18.24 20.82 -28.05
C GLU A 358 18.25 22.36 -28.16
N GLU A 359 18.71 23.08 -27.12
CA GLU A 359 18.91 24.53 -27.15
C GLU A 359 20.38 24.91 -26.83
N LEU A 360 21.34 24.34 -27.59
CA LEU A 360 22.71 24.89 -27.70
C LEU A 360 23.27 24.61 -29.09
#